data_e4a221ad194b2e66004816530055d4a3
#
_entry.id   e4a221ad194b2e66004816530055d4a3
#
_cell.length_a   1.000
_cell.length_b   1.000
_cell.length_c   1.000
_cell.angle_alpha   90.00
_cell.angle_beta   90.00
_cell.angle_gamma   90.00
#
_symmetry.space_group_name_H-M   'P 1'
#
loop_
_entity.id
_entity.type
_entity.pdbx_description
1 polymer ?
#
loop_
_entity_poly.entity_id
_entity_poly.type
_entity_poly.pdbx_seq_one_letter_code
_entity_poly.pdbx_strand_id
1 'polypeptide(L)'
;MVWYDYLAYIFAGFFLANGVPHFVQGISGKKFPSPFASPAGRGLSPPLVNALWGLANFFIGYTIIFKVGDFHFGMTRDVLMVGLGAFLAAVILSITFASRANPDS
;
A
#
# COMPACT_ATOMS: atom_id res chain seq x y z
N MET A 1 -19.12 -16.90 -1.00
CA MET A 1 -17.80 -16.30 -0.67
C MET A 1 -17.51 -16.51 0.82
N VAL A 2 -16.34 -16.99 1.13
CA VAL A 2 -15.95 -17.24 2.51
C VAL A 2 -15.36 -15.99 3.15
N TRP A 3 -15.44 -15.92 4.48
CA TRP A 3 -15.05 -14.71 5.22
C TRP A 3 -13.60 -14.29 4.98
N TYR A 4 -12.68 -15.23 4.79
CA TYR A 4 -11.28 -14.89 4.58
C TYR A 4 -11.00 -14.28 3.20
N ASP A 5 -11.93 -14.42 2.25
CA ASP A 5 -11.84 -13.67 0.99
C ASP A 5 -11.99 -12.17 1.25
N TYR A 6 -12.91 -11.79 2.15
CA TYR A 6 -13.08 -10.39 2.53
C TYR A 6 -11.83 -9.86 3.24
N LEU A 7 -11.23 -10.68 4.10
CA LEU A 7 -9.98 -10.31 4.75
C LEU A 7 -8.88 -10.07 3.71
N ALA A 8 -8.78 -10.93 2.69
CA ALA A 8 -7.82 -10.75 1.61
C ALA A 8 -8.07 -9.44 0.86
N TYR A 9 -9.33 -9.06 0.63
CA TYR A 9 -9.65 -7.80 -0.05
C TYR A 9 -9.26 -6.58 0.78
N ILE A 10 -9.37 -6.66 2.10
CA ILE A 10 -8.86 -5.61 2.98
C ILE A 10 -7.35 -5.47 2.79
N PHE A 11 -6.61 -6.58 2.76
CA PHE A 11 -5.17 -6.53 2.49
C PHE A 11 -4.86 -6.00 1.09
N ALA A 12 -5.68 -6.36 0.09
CA ALA A 12 -5.50 -5.80 -1.25
C ALA A 12 -5.58 -4.29 -1.25
N GLY A 13 -6.59 -3.74 -0.57
CA GLY A 13 -6.73 -2.28 -0.43
C GLY A 13 -5.55 -1.66 0.28
N PHE A 14 -5.05 -2.33 1.33
CA PHE A 14 -3.86 -1.86 2.06
C PHE A 14 -2.63 -1.80 1.14
N PHE A 15 -2.38 -2.84 0.36
CA PHE A 15 -1.26 -2.85 -0.58
C PHE A 15 -1.40 -1.78 -1.65
N LEU A 16 -2.59 -1.61 -2.22
CA LEU A 16 -2.81 -0.58 -3.24
C LEU A 16 -2.53 0.81 -2.68
N ALA A 17 -3.02 1.11 -1.48
CA ALA A 17 -2.78 2.41 -0.85
C ALA A 17 -1.31 2.58 -0.46
N ASN A 18 -0.67 1.52 0.06
CA ASN A 18 0.74 1.58 0.47
C ASN A 18 1.66 1.82 -0.72
N GLY A 19 1.30 1.33 -1.89
CA GLY A 19 2.09 1.55 -3.10
C GLY A 19 2.14 3.01 -3.52
N VAL A 20 1.11 3.79 -3.20
CA VAL A 20 1.00 5.18 -3.67
C VAL A 20 2.16 6.06 -3.20
N PRO A 21 2.46 6.19 -1.89
CA PRO A 21 3.54 7.07 -1.46
C PRO A 21 4.90 6.63 -1.99
N HIS A 22 5.17 5.33 -2.00
CA HIS A 22 6.45 4.83 -2.52
C HIS A 22 6.59 5.11 -4.00
N PHE A 23 5.54 4.85 -4.77
CA PHE A 23 5.57 5.08 -6.22
C PHE A 23 5.71 6.56 -6.53
N VAL A 24 4.89 7.40 -5.90
CA VAL A 24 4.89 8.85 -6.15
C VAL A 24 6.24 9.46 -5.80
N GLN A 25 6.78 9.16 -4.62
CA GLN A 25 8.07 9.69 -4.21
C GLN A 25 9.19 9.18 -5.12
N GLY A 26 9.14 7.89 -5.47
CA GLY A 26 10.13 7.27 -6.34
C GLY A 26 10.18 7.90 -7.72
N ILE A 27 9.04 8.03 -8.39
CA ILE A 27 9.00 8.63 -9.73
C ILE A 27 9.25 10.13 -9.71
N SER A 28 9.15 10.75 -8.53
CA SER A 28 9.47 12.17 -8.34
C SER A 28 10.94 12.39 -8.03
N GLY A 29 11.75 11.32 -8.03
CA GLY A 29 13.17 11.40 -7.77
C GLY A 29 13.53 11.62 -6.31
N LYS A 30 12.62 11.31 -5.39
CA LYS A 30 12.82 11.55 -3.96
C LYS A 30 13.09 10.25 -3.23
N LYS A 31 13.96 10.34 -2.21
CA LYS A 31 14.19 9.23 -1.28
C LYS A 31 13.01 9.13 -0.31
N PHE A 32 12.72 7.93 0.15
CA PHE A 32 11.58 7.69 1.02
C PHE A 32 11.83 6.43 1.84
N PRO A 33 11.28 6.31 3.06
CA PRO A 33 11.45 5.10 3.87
C PRO A 33 10.86 3.87 3.19
N SER A 34 11.52 2.74 3.33
CA SER A 34 11.03 1.47 2.82
C SER A 34 11.59 0.32 3.65
N PRO A 35 11.03 -0.91 3.50
CA PRO A 35 11.58 -2.08 4.19
C PRO A 35 12.99 -2.42 3.79
N PHE A 36 13.46 -1.90 2.65
CA PHE A 36 14.80 -2.18 2.11
C PHE A 36 15.84 -1.17 2.56
N ALA A 37 15.43 -0.15 3.32
CA ALA A 37 16.34 0.84 3.84
C ALA A 37 17.03 0.34 5.12
N SER A 38 18.05 1.03 5.56
CA SER A 38 18.75 0.73 6.80
C SER A 38 18.70 1.96 7.72
N PRO A 39 18.02 1.87 8.88
CA PRO A 39 17.23 0.73 9.37
C PRO A 39 15.92 0.55 8.59
N ALA A 40 15.47 -0.70 8.49
CA ALA A 40 14.28 -1.03 7.72
C ALA A 40 13.06 -0.22 8.16
N GLY A 41 12.36 0.36 7.19
CA GLY A 41 11.16 1.16 7.44
C GLY A 41 11.41 2.53 8.05
N ARG A 42 12.65 2.88 8.40
CA ARG A 42 13.00 4.17 8.99
C ARG A 42 14.02 4.92 8.17
N GLY A 43 15.04 4.23 7.64
CA GLY A 43 16.00 4.84 6.73
C GLY A 43 15.38 5.16 5.39
N LEU A 44 16.10 5.88 4.55
CA LEU A 44 15.63 6.29 3.24
C LEU A 44 16.22 5.38 2.16
N SER A 45 15.37 4.89 1.27
CA SER A 45 15.77 4.14 0.09
C SER A 45 15.88 5.06 -1.11
N PRO A 46 16.70 4.69 -2.11
CA PRO A 46 16.79 5.47 -3.35
C PRO A 46 15.44 5.57 -4.07
N PRO A 47 15.26 6.59 -4.92
CA PRO A 47 14.02 6.75 -5.69
C PRO A 47 13.63 5.52 -6.50
N LEU A 48 14.58 4.88 -7.17
CA LEU A 48 14.29 3.70 -7.98
C LEU A 48 13.73 2.56 -7.12
N VAL A 49 14.32 2.31 -5.95
CA VAL A 49 13.84 1.26 -5.05
C VAL A 49 12.40 1.54 -4.62
N ASN A 50 12.09 2.78 -4.31
CA ASN A 50 10.73 3.15 -3.91
C ASN A 50 9.74 3.04 -5.07
N ALA A 51 10.12 3.44 -6.28
CA ALA A 51 9.25 3.29 -7.44
C ALA A 51 8.92 1.81 -7.67
N LEU A 52 9.93 0.95 -7.63
CA LEU A 52 9.75 -0.50 -7.82
C LEU A 52 8.94 -1.12 -6.69
N TRP A 53 9.18 -0.71 -5.45
CA TRP A 53 8.43 -1.21 -4.30
C TRP A 53 6.96 -0.78 -4.40
N GLY A 54 6.70 0.45 -4.84
CA GLY A 54 5.33 0.90 -5.09
C GLY A 54 4.63 0.05 -6.13
N LEU A 55 5.30 -0.23 -7.26
CA LEU A 55 4.75 -1.10 -8.30
C LEU A 55 4.51 -2.52 -7.78
N ALA A 56 5.41 -3.05 -6.96
CA ALA A 56 5.23 -4.37 -6.36
C ALA A 56 3.97 -4.40 -5.48
N ASN A 57 3.73 -3.34 -4.70
CA ASN A 57 2.52 -3.24 -3.89
C ASN A 57 1.26 -3.22 -4.75
N PHE A 58 1.26 -2.45 -5.84
CA PHE A 58 0.14 -2.44 -6.79
C PHE A 58 -0.10 -3.82 -7.39
N PHE A 59 0.96 -4.50 -7.76
CA PHE A 59 0.86 -5.85 -8.33
C PHE A 59 0.27 -6.85 -7.33
N ILE A 60 0.70 -6.79 -6.07
CA ILE A 60 0.18 -7.65 -5.01
C ILE A 60 -1.32 -7.40 -4.81
N GLY A 61 -1.72 -6.13 -4.70
CA GLY A 61 -3.12 -5.77 -4.53
C GLY A 61 -3.97 -6.21 -5.71
N TYR A 62 -3.49 -5.95 -6.92
CA TYR A 62 -4.16 -6.39 -8.15
C TYR A 62 -4.34 -7.91 -8.18
N THR A 63 -3.28 -8.65 -7.86
CA THR A 63 -3.30 -10.12 -7.88
C THR A 63 -4.33 -10.66 -6.88
N ILE A 64 -4.40 -10.09 -5.69
CA ILE A 64 -5.38 -10.51 -4.69
C ILE A 64 -6.80 -10.32 -5.23
N ILE A 65 -7.08 -9.15 -5.80
CA ILE A 65 -8.42 -8.84 -6.33
C ILE A 65 -8.85 -9.83 -7.41
N PHE A 66 -7.93 -10.19 -8.31
CA PHE A 66 -8.30 -11.01 -9.47
C PHE A 66 -8.09 -12.51 -9.27
N LYS A 67 -7.42 -12.94 -8.20
CA LYS A 67 -7.12 -14.35 -7.96
C LYS A 67 -7.79 -14.93 -6.72
N VAL A 68 -8.26 -14.10 -5.80
CA VAL A 68 -8.88 -14.57 -4.56
C VAL A 68 -10.40 -14.43 -4.68
N GLY A 69 -11.11 -15.54 -4.48
CA GLY A 69 -12.55 -15.55 -4.51
C GLY A 69 -13.12 -15.11 -5.86
N ASP A 70 -14.32 -14.56 -5.81
CA ASP A 70 -15.04 -14.07 -6.99
C ASP A 70 -15.38 -12.60 -6.77
N PHE A 71 -14.43 -11.73 -7.08
CA PHE A 71 -14.54 -10.30 -6.80
C PHE A 71 -15.57 -9.64 -7.72
N HIS A 72 -16.50 -8.92 -7.12
CA HIS A 72 -17.54 -8.19 -7.84
C HIS A 72 -17.27 -6.68 -7.75
N PHE A 73 -17.12 -6.04 -8.90
CA PHE A 73 -16.96 -4.60 -8.99
C PHE A 73 -18.29 -3.88 -8.79
N GLY A 74 -18.22 -2.58 -8.51
CA GLY A 74 -19.39 -1.75 -8.25
C GLY A 74 -19.55 -1.50 -6.76
N MET A 75 -20.77 -1.13 -6.34
CA MET A 75 -21.06 -0.89 -4.91
C MET A 75 -21.38 -2.20 -4.22
N THR A 76 -20.37 -3.04 -4.05
CA THR A 76 -20.48 -4.36 -3.45
C THR A 76 -19.68 -4.44 -2.16
N ARG A 77 -19.90 -5.51 -1.38
CA ARG A 77 -19.07 -5.78 -0.19
C ARG A 77 -17.61 -5.91 -0.57
N ASP A 78 -17.33 -6.51 -1.72
CA ASP A 78 -15.95 -6.76 -2.17
C ASP A 78 -15.21 -5.44 -2.32
N VAL A 79 -15.80 -4.48 -3.04
CA VAL A 79 -15.21 -3.15 -3.23
C VAL A 79 -15.13 -2.40 -1.89
N LEU A 80 -16.13 -2.53 -1.02
CA LEU A 80 -16.10 -1.90 0.30
C LEU A 80 -14.98 -2.46 1.16
N MET A 81 -14.67 -3.76 1.05
CA MET A 81 -13.55 -4.36 1.79
C MET A 81 -12.21 -3.83 1.30
N VAL A 82 -12.03 -3.69 -0.02
CA VAL A 82 -10.83 -3.06 -0.59
C VAL A 82 -10.73 -1.61 -0.09
N GLY A 83 -11.83 -0.88 -0.13
CA GLY A 83 -11.88 0.50 0.37
C GLY A 83 -11.53 0.61 1.83
N LEU A 84 -11.99 -0.33 2.66
CA LEU A 84 -11.65 -0.36 4.07
C LEU A 84 -10.15 -0.56 4.27
N GLY A 85 -9.54 -1.47 3.52
CA GLY A 85 -8.10 -1.68 3.58
C GLY A 85 -7.32 -0.43 3.19
N ALA A 86 -7.75 0.24 2.12
CA ALA A 86 -7.13 1.48 1.67
C ALA A 86 -7.29 2.59 2.71
N PHE A 87 -8.46 2.70 3.34
CA PHE A 87 -8.71 3.67 4.40
C PHE A 87 -7.80 3.43 5.61
N LEU A 88 -7.72 2.19 6.06
CA LEU A 88 -6.86 1.85 7.20
C LEU A 88 -5.40 2.16 6.87
N ALA A 89 -4.95 1.83 5.65
CA ALA A 89 -3.60 2.15 5.21
C ALA A 89 -3.37 3.66 5.20
N ALA A 90 -4.32 4.43 4.68
CA ALA A 90 -4.20 5.89 4.62
C ALA A 90 -4.00 6.49 6.02
N VAL A 91 -4.77 6.03 7.00
CA VAL A 91 -4.65 6.51 8.38
C VAL A 91 -3.31 6.09 9.00
N ILE A 92 -2.99 4.80 8.91
CA ILE A 92 -1.77 4.26 9.52
C ILE A 92 -0.53 4.88 8.89
N LEU A 93 -0.48 4.95 7.57
CA LEU A 93 0.70 5.44 6.85
C LEU A 93 0.89 6.95 7.06
N SER A 94 -0.19 7.72 7.09
CA SER A 94 -0.07 9.16 7.32
C SER A 94 0.54 9.46 8.69
N ILE A 95 0.15 8.71 9.70
CA ILE A 95 0.70 8.86 11.05
C ILE A 95 2.16 8.37 11.09
N THR A 96 2.41 7.20 10.51
CA THR A 96 3.73 6.58 10.53
C THR A 96 4.77 7.42 9.80
N PHE A 97 4.47 7.82 8.56
CA PHE A 97 5.43 8.54 7.74
C PHE A 97 5.57 10.01 8.11
N ALA A 98 4.60 10.58 8.82
CA ALA A 98 4.72 11.95 9.31
C ALA A 98 5.98 12.11 10.17
N SER A 99 6.26 11.14 11.04
CA SER A 99 7.46 11.21 11.91
C SER A 99 8.72 10.67 11.23
N ARG A 100 8.58 9.75 10.27
CA ARG A 100 9.75 9.10 9.64
C ARG A 100 10.26 9.85 8.42
N ALA A 101 9.35 10.34 7.57
CA ALA A 101 9.72 11.05 6.36
C ALA A 101 9.89 12.54 6.57
N ASN A 102 9.22 13.11 7.57
CA ASN A 102 9.26 14.52 7.93
C ASN A 102 9.42 14.66 9.44
N PRO A 103 10.63 14.42 9.98
CA PRO A 103 10.82 14.44 11.42
C PRO A 103 10.57 15.80 12.08
N ASP A 104 10.56 16.88 11.29
CA ASP A 104 10.31 18.23 11.79
C ASP A 104 8.83 18.62 11.78
N SER A 105 7.96 17.73 11.34
CA SER A 105 6.52 17.98 11.24
C SER A 105 5.80 17.70 12.56
#